data_8492f750aa6e43742a8b55bd3b415492
#
_entry.id   8492f750aa6e43742a8b55bd3b415492
#
_cell.length_a   1.000
_cell.length_b   1.000
_cell.length_c   1.000
_cell.angle_alpha   90.00
_cell.angle_beta   90.00
_cell.angle_gamma   90.00
#
_symmetry.space_group_name_H-M   'P 1'
#
loop_
_entity.id
_entity.type
_entity.pdbx_description
1 polymer ?
#
loop_
_entity_poly.entity_id
_entity_poly.type
_entity_poly.pdbx_seq_one_letter_code
_entity_poly.pdbx_strand_id
1 'polypeptide(L)'
;MTKLFYSPGSCALGIHVLLEEIGAPFELAKVNLAAREQFSPDYVKINPKSKVPALMRDDGSVLTEWPAIATWLALNHPDKGLLSLEKEQLARTLEAVDYVCASLHMQGFTRVWKPEAFSPNADDHGAVKARGQEIVEKGLAWFDGELAAKAYLGGAQMSIADAALFYLEFWVAERLKQPLPAHVGAHYARMRARPAVAKALADEGLA
;
A
#
# COMPACT_ATOMS: atom_id res chain seq x y z
N MET A 1 14.16 11.68 14.39
CA MET A 1 14.06 11.43 12.93
C MET A 1 13.03 10.36 12.69
N THR A 2 12.13 10.61 11.75
CA THR A 2 11.06 9.68 11.36
C THR A 2 11.62 8.34 10.91
N LYS A 3 10.99 7.21 11.30
CA LYS A 3 11.44 5.86 10.96
C LYS A 3 10.29 4.99 10.49
N LEU A 4 10.42 4.39 9.29
CA LEU A 4 9.45 3.45 8.74
C LEU A 4 9.86 2.01 9.06
N PHE A 5 9.00 1.28 9.76
CA PHE A 5 9.10 -0.17 9.90
C PHE A 5 8.37 -0.83 8.74
N TYR A 6 9.10 -1.64 7.96
CA TYR A 6 8.63 -2.20 6.71
C TYR A 6 9.11 -3.63 6.49
N SER A 7 8.51 -4.32 5.54
CA SER A 7 9.06 -5.55 4.96
C SER A 7 9.08 -5.39 3.44
N PRO A 8 10.18 -5.78 2.76
CA PRO A 8 10.31 -5.56 1.32
C PRO A 8 9.13 -6.08 0.50
N GLY A 9 8.56 -5.22 -0.32
CA GLY A 9 7.41 -5.50 -1.18
C GLY A 9 6.12 -5.82 -0.43
N SER A 10 6.00 -5.46 0.86
CA SER A 10 4.73 -5.45 1.58
C SER A 10 3.92 -4.19 1.24
N CYS A 11 2.73 -4.03 1.82
CA CYS A 11 1.96 -2.80 1.67
C CYS A 11 2.71 -1.54 2.17
N ALA A 12 3.74 -1.73 3.02
CA ALA A 12 4.61 -0.64 3.46
C ALA A 12 5.32 0.06 2.28
N LEU A 13 5.48 -0.60 1.13
CA LEU A 13 6.04 -0.01 -0.08
C LEU A 13 5.32 1.28 -0.49
N GLY A 14 3.98 1.34 -0.39
CA GLY A 14 3.24 2.57 -0.68
C GLY A 14 3.56 3.72 0.28
N ILE A 15 3.79 3.44 1.57
CA ILE A 15 4.23 4.45 2.55
C ILE A 15 5.67 4.87 2.28
N HIS A 16 6.54 3.92 1.90
CA HIS A 16 7.92 4.23 1.51
C HIS A 16 7.96 5.18 0.31
N VAL A 17 7.15 4.92 -0.72
CA VAL A 17 6.98 5.83 -1.86
C VAL A 17 6.55 7.23 -1.42
N LEU A 18 5.57 7.35 -0.50
CA LEU A 18 5.15 8.65 0.00
C LEU A 18 6.28 9.39 0.73
N LEU A 19 7.08 8.71 1.53
CA LEU A 19 8.24 9.31 2.20
C LEU A 19 9.29 9.81 1.20
N GLU A 20 9.56 9.07 0.14
CA GLU A 20 10.45 9.49 -0.92
C GLU A 20 9.90 10.67 -1.75
N GLU A 21 8.59 10.72 -2.02
CA GLU A 21 7.95 11.87 -2.67
C GLU A 21 7.99 13.14 -1.80
N ILE A 22 7.89 12.98 -0.49
CA ILE A 22 8.04 14.06 0.48
C ILE A 22 9.50 14.57 0.48
N GLY A 23 10.47 13.68 0.43
CA GLY A 23 11.89 14.00 0.39
C GLY A 23 12.46 14.52 1.71
N ALA A 24 11.72 14.42 2.82
CA ALA A 24 12.25 14.70 4.15
C ALA A 24 13.10 13.49 4.63
N PRO A 25 14.15 13.73 5.44
CA PRO A 25 14.97 12.64 5.96
C PRO A 25 14.18 11.64 6.81
N PHE A 26 14.37 10.33 6.56
CA PHE A 26 13.79 9.24 7.34
C PHE A 26 14.73 8.04 7.39
N GLU A 27 14.47 7.12 8.31
CA GLU A 27 15.17 5.84 8.42
C GLU A 27 14.26 4.68 8.02
N LEU A 28 14.86 3.63 7.47
CA LEU A 28 14.20 2.36 7.17
C LEU A 28 14.58 1.31 8.22
N ALA A 29 13.59 0.68 8.84
CA ALA A 29 13.77 -0.43 9.77
C ALA A 29 13.07 -1.67 9.22
N LYS A 30 13.86 -2.60 8.69
CA LYS A 30 13.35 -3.84 8.12
C LYS A 30 12.80 -4.77 9.19
N VAL A 31 11.63 -5.32 8.96
CA VAL A 31 10.97 -6.36 9.76
C VAL A 31 10.84 -7.62 8.91
N ASN A 32 11.47 -8.71 9.31
CA ASN A 32 11.44 -9.97 8.57
C ASN A 32 10.14 -10.74 8.85
N LEU A 33 9.13 -10.54 8.00
CA LEU A 33 7.83 -11.22 8.14
C LEU A 33 7.93 -12.74 7.92
N ALA A 34 8.87 -13.19 7.09
CA ALA A 34 9.09 -14.63 6.87
C ALA A 34 9.63 -15.33 8.12
N ALA A 35 10.51 -14.63 8.88
CA ALA A 35 10.99 -15.09 10.19
C ALA A 35 10.01 -14.79 11.34
N ARG A 36 8.81 -14.25 11.04
CA ARG A 36 7.79 -13.88 12.02
C ARG A 36 8.26 -12.84 13.05
N GLU A 37 9.21 -11.99 12.68
CA GLU A 37 9.79 -10.96 13.55
C GLU A 37 8.73 -9.95 14.05
N GLN A 38 7.64 -9.74 13.32
CA GLN A 38 6.52 -8.91 13.76
C GLN A 38 5.85 -9.39 15.06
N PHE A 39 6.13 -10.61 15.49
CA PHE A 39 5.64 -11.18 16.76
C PHE A 39 6.73 -11.22 17.85
N SER A 40 7.94 -10.73 17.56
CA SER A 40 8.99 -10.64 18.56
C SER A 40 8.62 -9.67 19.68
N PRO A 41 9.04 -9.91 20.93
CA PRO A 41 8.76 -9.01 22.04
C PRO A 41 9.20 -7.57 21.79
N ASP A 42 10.28 -7.37 21.03
CA ASP A 42 10.80 -6.03 20.73
C ASP A 42 9.96 -5.31 19.71
N TYR A 43 9.50 -5.99 18.65
CA TYR A 43 8.60 -5.36 17.67
C TYR A 43 7.20 -5.13 18.25
N VAL A 44 6.68 -6.03 19.07
CA VAL A 44 5.36 -5.86 19.73
C VAL A 44 5.32 -4.62 20.63
N LYS A 45 6.46 -4.22 21.25
CA LYS A 45 6.55 -2.94 21.99
C LYS A 45 6.39 -1.73 21.08
N ILE A 46 6.81 -1.84 19.80
CA ILE A 46 6.69 -0.79 18.79
C ILE A 46 5.28 -0.77 18.21
N ASN A 47 4.79 -1.93 17.77
CA ASN A 47 3.45 -2.11 17.23
C ASN A 47 2.76 -3.34 17.82
N PRO A 48 1.91 -3.16 18.84
CA PRO A 48 1.17 -4.27 19.46
C PRO A 48 0.24 -5.02 18.49
N LYS A 49 -0.08 -4.44 17.33
CA LYS A 49 -0.90 -5.08 16.29
C LYS A 49 -0.08 -6.08 15.44
N SER A 50 1.25 -6.15 15.63
CA SER A 50 2.15 -7.09 14.95
C SER A 50 2.06 -7.03 13.42
N LYS A 51 2.01 -5.81 12.87
CA LYS A 51 1.88 -5.56 11.42
C LYS A 51 2.85 -4.47 10.96
N VAL A 52 3.15 -4.46 9.67
CA VAL A 52 3.78 -3.35 8.96
C VAL A 52 2.75 -2.76 7.97
N PRO A 53 2.83 -1.46 7.63
CA PRO A 53 3.77 -0.46 8.13
C PRO A 53 3.48 -0.03 9.57
N ALA A 54 4.54 0.47 10.23
CA ALA A 54 4.45 1.31 11.41
C ALA A 54 5.40 2.49 11.21
N LEU A 55 4.98 3.69 11.59
CA LEU A 55 5.77 4.91 11.45
C LEU A 55 6.08 5.49 12.83
N MET A 56 7.34 5.42 13.24
CA MET A 56 7.81 6.15 14.42
C MET A 56 8.08 7.59 14.01
N ARG A 57 7.49 8.52 14.74
CA ARG A 57 7.63 9.96 14.52
C ARG A 57 8.81 10.53 15.29
N ASP A 58 9.17 11.76 15.03
CA ASP A 58 10.34 12.43 15.64
C ASP A 58 10.26 12.54 17.16
N ASP A 59 9.04 12.58 17.70
CA ASP A 59 8.76 12.60 19.15
C ASP A 59 8.80 11.21 19.81
N GLY A 60 9.11 10.15 19.01
CA GLY A 60 9.16 8.76 19.46
C GLY A 60 7.81 8.04 19.50
N SER A 61 6.70 8.74 19.25
CA SER A 61 5.38 8.12 19.14
C SER A 61 5.23 7.32 17.85
N VAL A 62 4.45 6.24 17.90
CA VAL A 62 4.27 5.35 16.74
C VAL A 62 2.85 5.47 16.19
N LEU A 63 2.75 5.76 14.90
CA LEU A 63 1.51 5.73 14.15
C LEU A 63 1.44 4.43 13.35
N THR A 64 0.27 3.77 13.35
CA THR A 64 0.01 2.53 12.63
C THR A 64 -1.22 2.68 11.75
N GLU A 65 -1.54 1.68 10.94
CA GLU A 65 -2.57 1.64 9.90
C GLU A 65 -2.21 2.50 8.68
N TRP A 66 -2.19 1.84 7.54
CA TRP A 66 -1.77 2.45 6.28
C TRP A 66 -2.51 3.77 5.96
N PRO A 67 -3.85 3.83 6.03
CA PRO A 67 -4.58 5.07 5.72
C PRO A 67 -4.24 6.22 6.69
N ALA A 68 -4.06 5.90 7.97
CA ALA A 68 -3.71 6.90 8.98
C ALA A 68 -2.31 7.46 8.76
N ILE A 69 -1.33 6.60 8.46
CA ILE A 69 0.05 7.00 8.17
C ILE A 69 0.09 7.89 6.93
N ALA A 70 -0.54 7.45 5.83
CA ALA A 70 -0.56 8.19 4.57
C ALA A 70 -1.21 9.57 4.72
N THR A 71 -2.36 9.62 5.40
CA THR A 71 -3.07 10.88 5.68
C THR A 71 -2.22 11.81 6.54
N TRP A 72 -1.60 11.29 7.61
CA TRP A 72 -0.74 12.08 8.49
C TRP A 72 0.45 12.66 7.72
N LEU A 73 1.13 11.86 6.90
CA LEU A 73 2.24 12.31 6.07
C LEU A 73 1.82 13.43 5.12
N ALA A 74 0.71 13.26 4.41
CA ALA A 74 0.21 14.26 3.47
C ALA A 74 -0.20 15.58 4.15
N LEU A 75 -0.84 15.51 5.33
CA LEU A 75 -1.25 16.69 6.09
C LEU A 75 -0.06 17.47 6.68
N ASN A 76 1.02 16.78 7.03
CA ASN A 76 2.23 17.41 7.54
C ASN A 76 3.15 17.97 6.43
N HIS A 77 2.86 17.64 5.16
CA HIS A 77 3.61 18.12 3.98
C HIS A 77 2.65 18.63 2.89
N PRO A 78 1.84 19.68 3.20
CA PRO A 78 0.81 20.16 2.27
C PRO A 78 1.37 20.74 0.97
N ASP A 79 2.62 21.18 0.98
CA ASP A 79 3.38 21.64 -0.19
C ASP A 79 3.59 20.56 -1.26
N LYS A 80 3.47 19.29 -0.89
CA LYS A 80 3.62 18.15 -1.82
C LYS A 80 2.34 17.81 -2.59
N GLY A 81 1.19 18.35 -2.19
CA GLY A 81 -0.07 18.14 -2.89
C GLY A 81 -0.58 16.71 -2.89
N LEU A 82 -0.11 15.85 -1.97
CA LEU A 82 -0.46 14.44 -1.90
C LEU A 82 -1.89 14.17 -1.41
N LEU A 83 -2.55 15.17 -0.85
CA LEU A 83 -3.93 15.10 -0.36
C LEU A 83 -4.61 16.47 -0.54
N SER A 84 -5.67 16.50 -1.33
CA SER A 84 -6.53 17.69 -1.43
C SER A 84 -7.38 17.84 -0.16
N LEU A 85 -7.55 19.07 0.33
CA LEU A 85 -8.46 19.39 1.43
C LEU A 85 -9.82 19.90 0.92
N GLU A 86 -10.02 19.96 -0.41
CA GLU A 86 -11.35 20.16 -0.97
C GLU A 86 -12.22 18.95 -0.59
N LYS A 87 -13.43 19.18 -0.05
CA LYS A 87 -14.23 18.18 0.65
C LYS A 87 -14.55 16.94 -0.19
N GLU A 88 -14.99 17.16 -1.44
CA GLU A 88 -15.35 16.04 -2.33
C GLU A 88 -14.09 15.27 -2.76
N GLN A 89 -13.04 15.98 -3.14
CA GLN A 89 -11.77 15.35 -3.51
C GLN A 89 -11.14 14.57 -2.35
N LEU A 90 -11.19 15.12 -1.15
CA LEU A 90 -10.74 14.44 0.06
C LEU A 90 -11.51 13.14 0.28
N ALA A 91 -12.86 13.21 0.22
CA ALA A 91 -13.72 12.05 0.40
C ALA A 91 -13.40 10.96 -0.64
N ARG A 92 -13.26 11.31 -1.93
CA ARG A 92 -12.91 10.36 -3.00
C ARG A 92 -11.53 9.76 -2.84
N THR A 93 -10.56 10.56 -2.38
CA THR A 93 -9.20 10.05 -2.12
C THR A 93 -9.22 9.03 -0.98
N LEU A 94 -9.93 9.33 0.12
CA LEU A 94 -10.03 8.42 1.26
C LEU A 94 -10.86 7.17 0.92
N GLU A 95 -11.94 7.29 0.13
CA GLU A 95 -12.71 6.16 -0.40
C GLU A 95 -11.81 5.19 -1.16
N ALA A 96 -10.98 5.70 -2.08
CA ALA A 96 -10.06 4.88 -2.85
C ALA A 96 -9.00 4.20 -1.96
N VAL A 97 -8.42 4.94 -1.02
CA VAL A 97 -7.44 4.40 -0.05
C VAL A 97 -8.06 3.28 0.79
N ASP A 98 -9.26 3.50 1.32
CA ASP A 98 -9.94 2.51 2.16
C ASP A 98 -10.35 1.28 1.34
N TYR A 99 -10.84 1.47 0.12
CA TYR A 99 -11.16 0.36 -0.78
C TYR A 99 -9.93 -0.52 -1.09
N VAL A 100 -8.78 0.10 -1.34
CA VAL A 100 -7.50 -0.63 -1.48
C VAL A 100 -7.18 -1.41 -0.20
N CYS A 101 -7.17 -0.74 0.95
CA CYS A 101 -6.66 -1.32 2.19
C CYS A 101 -7.63 -2.33 2.81
N ALA A 102 -8.91 -1.99 2.95
CA ALA A 102 -9.89 -2.82 3.63
C ALA A 102 -10.47 -3.92 2.73
N SER A 103 -10.74 -3.60 1.46
CA SER A 103 -11.38 -4.55 0.55
C SER A 103 -10.37 -5.36 -0.26
N LEU A 104 -9.55 -4.71 -1.09
CA LEU A 104 -8.68 -5.46 -2.01
C LEU A 104 -7.54 -6.15 -1.29
N HIS A 105 -6.85 -5.46 -0.39
CA HIS A 105 -5.77 -6.07 0.39
C HIS A 105 -6.33 -7.09 1.39
N MET A 106 -7.17 -6.64 2.34
CA MET A 106 -7.57 -7.49 3.45
C MET A 106 -8.56 -8.59 3.05
N GLN A 107 -9.49 -8.32 2.13
CA GLN A 107 -10.47 -9.31 1.71
C GLN A 107 -10.06 -10.06 0.43
N GLY A 108 -9.32 -9.43 -0.46
CA GLY A 108 -8.84 -10.04 -1.70
C GLY A 108 -7.51 -10.77 -1.50
N PHE A 109 -6.41 -10.05 -1.44
CA PHE A 109 -5.07 -10.63 -1.37
C PHE A 109 -4.82 -11.51 -0.15
N THR A 110 -5.40 -11.19 1.02
CA THR A 110 -5.23 -12.06 2.19
C THR A 110 -5.85 -13.44 1.95
N ARG A 111 -6.98 -13.54 1.24
CA ARG A 111 -7.56 -14.83 0.84
C ARG A 111 -6.67 -15.60 -0.15
N VAL A 112 -6.03 -14.88 -1.07
CA VAL A 112 -5.12 -15.52 -2.04
C VAL A 112 -3.89 -16.13 -1.35
N TRP A 113 -3.29 -15.40 -0.40
CA TRP A 113 -2.02 -15.80 0.21
C TRP A 113 -2.14 -16.55 1.53
N LYS A 114 -3.22 -16.36 2.25
CA LYS A 114 -3.46 -16.94 3.59
C LYS A 114 -4.88 -17.47 3.71
N PRO A 115 -5.29 -18.45 2.88
CA PRO A 115 -6.65 -18.98 2.90
C PRO A 115 -7.00 -19.61 4.26
N GLU A 116 -6.00 -20.10 5.00
CA GLU A 116 -6.14 -20.64 6.34
C GLU A 116 -6.65 -19.61 7.38
N ALA A 117 -6.51 -18.33 7.10
CA ALA A 117 -7.08 -17.28 7.94
C ALA A 117 -8.62 -17.15 7.80
N PHE A 118 -9.20 -17.77 6.75
CA PHE A 118 -10.64 -17.70 6.44
C PHE A 118 -11.36 -19.04 6.59
N SER A 119 -10.65 -20.16 6.51
CA SER A 119 -11.18 -21.49 6.82
C SER A 119 -10.10 -22.36 7.43
N PRO A 120 -10.39 -23.02 8.56
CA PRO A 120 -9.48 -24.01 9.15
C PRO A 120 -9.44 -25.32 8.35
N ASN A 121 -10.40 -25.55 7.44
CA ASN A 121 -10.46 -26.74 6.61
C ASN A 121 -9.65 -26.53 5.32
N ALA A 122 -8.63 -27.35 5.10
CA ALA A 122 -7.77 -27.26 3.93
C ALA A 122 -8.53 -27.47 2.60
N ASP A 123 -9.59 -28.25 2.60
CA ASP A 123 -10.41 -28.52 1.41
C ASP A 123 -11.11 -27.24 0.89
N ASP A 124 -11.36 -26.27 1.76
CA ASP A 124 -11.98 -25.00 1.40
C ASP A 124 -10.99 -24.00 0.79
N HIS A 125 -9.69 -24.22 0.95
CA HIS A 125 -8.67 -23.21 0.59
C HIS A 125 -8.70 -22.84 -0.90
N GLY A 126 -9.08 -23.81 -1.77
CA GLY A 126 -9.28 -23.54 -3.20
C GLY A 126 -10.37 -22.51 -3.45
N ALA A 127 -11.53 -22.70 -2.84
CA ALA A 127 -12.68 -21.80 -2.97
C ALA A 127 -12.38 -20.43 -2.34
N VAL A 128 -11.70 -20.38 -1.18
CA VAL A 128 -11.27 -19.14 -0.53
C VAL A 128 -10.34 -18.34 -1.44
N LYS A 129 -9.33 -18.97 -2.06
CA LYS A 129 -8.42 -18.31 -3.01
C LYS A 129 -9.15 -17.78 -4.24
N ALA A 130 -10.03 -18.59 -4.84
CA ALA A 130 -10.83 -18.16 -5.99
C ALA A 130 -11.68 -16.92 -5.65
N ARG A 131 -12.31 -16.91 -4.48
CA ARG A 131 -13.04 -15.74 -4.01
C ARG A 131 -12.15 -14.51 -3.81
N GLY A 132 -10.93 -14.71 -3.32
CA GLY A 132 -9.93 -13.65 -3.20
C GLY A 132 -9.55 -13.05 -4.55
N GLN A 133 -9.32 -13.88 -5.55
CA GLN A 133 -9.03 -13.46 -6.92
C GLN A 133 -10.17 -12.66 -7.54
N GLU A 134 -11.42 -13.12 -7.41
CA GLU A 134 -12.59 -12.37 -7.88
C GLU A 134 -12.69 -10.96 -7.28
N ILE A 135 -12.38 -10.81 -5.98
CA ILE A 135 -12.39 -9.51 -5.31
C ILE A 135 -11.33 -8.60 -5.91
N VAL A 136 -10.11 -9.11 -6.11
CA VAL A 136 -9.00 -8.34 -6.70
C VAL A 136 -9.33 -7.94 -8.13
N GLU A 137 -9.80 -8.86 -8.96
CA GLU A 137 -10.15 -8.60 -10.36
C GLU A 137 -11.24 -7.53 -10.49
N LYS A 138 -12.31 -7.62 -9.70
CA LYS A 138 -13.39 -6.63 -9.68
C LYS A 138 -12.88 -5.25 -9.25
N GLY A 139 -12.01 -5.21 -8.25
CA GLY A 139 -11.44 -3.96 -7.77
C GLY A 139 -10.51 -3.32 -8.80
N LEU A 140 -9.65 -4.12 -9.45
CA LEU A 140 -8.81 -3.61 -10.53
C LEU A 140 -9.63 -3.12 -11.73
N ALA A 141 -10.73 -3.81 -12.08
CA ALA A 141 -11.64 -3.35 -13.15
C ALA A 141 -12.30 -2.02 -12.79
N TRP A 142 -12.66 -1.81 -11.51
CA TRP A 142 -13.19 -0.52 -11.05
C TRP A 142 -12.15 0.59 -11.17
N PHE A 143 -10.91 0.35 -10.70
CA PHE A 143 -9.81 1.32 -10.86
C PHE A 143 -9.44 1.58 -12.32
N ASP A 144 -9.56 0.57 -13.19
CA ASP A 144 -9.34 0.76 -14.63
C ASP A 144 -10.32 1.76 -15.23
N GLY A 145 -11.59 1.67 -14.83
CA GLY A 145 -12.60 2.67 -15.20
C GLY A 145 -12.30 4.07 -14.65
N GLU A 146 -11.88 4.16 -13.38
CA GLU A 146 -11.51 5.44 -12.75
C GLU A 146 -10.30 6.11 -13.42
N LEU A 147 -9.35 5.34 -13.91
CA LEU A 147 -8.14 5.83 -14.57
C LEU A 147 -8.29 6.08 -16.09
N ALA A 148 -9.44 5.72 -16.69
CA ALA A 148 -9.64 5.87 -18.13
C ALA A 148 -9.55 7.34 -18.62
N ALA A 149 -9.92 8.31 -17.77
CA ALA A 149 -9.93 9.73 -18.12
C ALA A 149 -8.92 10.58 -17.33
N LYS A 150 -8.11 9.98 -16.48
CA LYS A 150 -7.16 10.72 -15.61
C LYS A 150 -5.83 9.97 -15.43
N ALA A 151 -4.78 10.74 -15.24
CA ALA A 151 -3.44 10.17 -15.07
C ALA A 151 -3.25 9.49 -13.69
N TYR A 152 -3.87 10.04 -12.66
CA TYR A 152 -3.80 9.57 -11.27
C TYR A 152 -5.19 9.58 -10.66
N LEU A 153 -5.38 8.84 -9.58
CA LEU A 153 -6.66 8.81 -8.85
C LEU A 153 -7.03 10.19 -8.30
N GLY A 154 -6.03 10.99 -7.93
CA GLY A 154 -6.18 12.40 -7.58
C GLY A 154 -6.41 13.35 -8.76
N GLY A 155 -6.43 12.87 -10.00
CA GLY A 155 -6.58 13.68 -11.21
C GLY A 155 -5.28 13.88 -11.97
N ALA A 156 -4.76 15.11 -12.04
CA ALA A 156 -3.53 15.43 -12.76
C ALA A 156 -2.26 15.15 -11.93
N GLN A 157 -2.38 15.07 -10.61
CA GLN A 157 -1.26 14.87 -9.70
C GLN A 157 -1.46 13.60 -8.87
N MET A 158 -0.33 12.97 -8.53
CA MET A 158 -0.30 11.83 -7.63
C MET A 158 -0.84 12.21 -6.24
N SER A 159 -1.59 11.31 -5.64
CA SER A 159 -2.13 11.41 -4.29
C SER A 159 -1.76 10.18 -3.44
N ILE A 160 -2.14 10.19 -2.17
CA ILE A 160 -1.99 9.00 -1.30
C ILE A 160 -2.76 7.79 -1.84
N ALA A 161 -3.84 7.98 -2.62
CA ALA A 161 -4.60 6.90 -3.24
C ALA A 161 -3.78 6.17 -4.32
N ASP A 162 -2.96 6.90 -5.08
CA ASP A 162 -2.08 6.32 -6.09
C ASP A 162 -0.96 5.48 -5.46
N ALA A 163 -0.40 5.94 -4.33
CA ALA A 163 0.57 5.16 -3.57
C ALA A 163 -0.05 3.87 -2.97
N ALA A 164 -1.33 3.93 -2.58
CA ALA A 164 -2.08 2.77 -2.13
C ALA A 164 -2.31 1.79 -3.30
N LEU A 165 -2.80 2.26 -4.43
CA LEU A 165 -3.02 1.42 -5.60
C LEU A 165 -1.70 0.80 -6.09
N PHE A 166 -0.59 1.56 -6.07
CA PHE A 166 0.71 1.12 -6.55
C PHE A 166 1.22 -0.15 -5.85
N TYR A 167 1.08 -0.31 -4.54
CA TYR A 167 1.54 -1.54 -3.91
C TYR A 167 0.69 -2.76 -4.30
N LEU A 168 -0.61 -2.58 -4.60
CA LEU A 168 -1.43 -3.68 -5.14
C LEU A 168 -1.04 -4.02 -6.59
N GLU A 169 -0.80 -3.01 -7.42
CA GLU A 169 -0.32 -3.20 -8.79
C GLU A 169 1.00 -3.97 -8.80
N PHE A 170 1.93 -3.60 -7.91
CA PHE A 170 3.18 -4.33 -7.70
C PHE A 170 2.92 -5.78 -7.32
N TRP A 171 1.96 -6.05 -6.46
CA TRP A 171 1.63 -7.43 -6.08
C TRP A 171 1.06 -8.24 -7.24
N VAL A 172 0.19 -7.66 -8.05
CA VAL A 172 -0.36 -8.34 -9.24
C VAL A 172 0.72 -8.61 -10.26
N ALA A 173 1.48 -7.57 -10.64
CA ALA A 173 2.48 -7.67 -11.69
C ALA A 173 3.70 -8.50 -11.27
N GLU A 174 4.25 -8.27 -10.06
CA GLU A 174 5.54 -8.81 -9.67
C GLU A 174 5.46 -10.05 -8.77
N ARG A 175 4.37 -10.19 -7.99
CA ARG A 175 4.20 -11.35 -7.10
C ARG A 175 3.33 -12.44 -7.70
N LEU A 176 2.20 -12.06 -8.32
CA LEU A 176 1.31 -13.00 -8.98
C LEU A 176 1.69 -13.24 -10.45
N LYS A 177 2.54 -12.38 -11.03
CA LYS A 177 2.93 -12.41 -12.46
C LYS A 177 1.71 -12.42 -13.39
N GLN A 178 0.70 -11.64 -13.04
CA GLN A 178 -0.53 -11.49 -13.81
C GLN A 178 -0.57 -10.15 -14.54
N PRO A 179 -1.23 -10.07 -15.71
CA PRO A 179 -1.41 -8.82 -16.41
C PRO A 179 -2.33 -7.89 -15.63
N LEU A 180 -2.01 -6.60 -15.67
CA LEU A 180 -2.88 -5.53 -15.19
C LEU A 180 -3.86 -5.11 -16.28
N PRO A 181 -5.09 -4.66 -15.94
CA PRO A 181 -5.98 -3.99 -16.89
C PRO A 181 -5.28 -2.78 -17.55
N ALA A 182 -5.76 -2.34 -18.71
CA ALA A 182 -5.03 -1.42 -19.59
C ALA A 182 -4.65 -0.09 -18.91
N HIS A 183 -5.62 0.58 -18.27
CA HIS A 183 -5.40 1.89 -17.63
C HIS A 183 -4.65 1.75 -16.29
N VAL A 184 -4.92 0.70 -15.53
CA VAL A 184 -4.16 0.33 -14.32
C VAL A 184 -2.70 0.02 -14.68
N GLY A 185 -2.47 -0.73 -15.77
CA GLY A 185 -1.10 -0.99 -16.27
C GLY A 185 -0.37 0.27 -16.71
N ALA A 186 -1.07 1.20 -17.36
CA ALA A 186 -0.52 2.51 -17.71
C ALA A 186 -0.21 3.36 -16.46
N HIS A 187 -1.06 3.30 -15.42
CA HIS A 187 -0.81 3.93 -14.12
C HIS A 187 0.42 3.31 -13.45
N TYR A 188 0.51 1.98 -13.38
CA TYR A 188 1.67 1.28 -12.82
C TYR A 188 2.98 1.67 -13.49
N ALA A 189 2.99 1.72 -14.84
CA ALA A 189 4.18 2.16 -15.59
C ALA A 189 4.55 3.61 -15.28
N ARG A 190 3.56 4.50 -15.16
CA ARG A 190 3.75 5.91 -14.79
C ARG A 190 4.29 6.05 -13.37
N MET A 191 3.77 5.28 -12.42
CA MET A 191 4.27 5.25 -11.03
C MET A 191 5.71 4.76 -11.00
N ARG A 192 6.05 3.67 -11.68
CA ARG A 192 7.43 3.14 -11.75
C ARG A 192 8.44 4.12 -12.37
N ALA A 193 8.01 4.99 -13.26
CA ALA A 193 8.86 6.00 -13.89
C ALA A 193 9.19 7.18 -12.95
N ARG A 194 8.54 7.29 -11.79
CA ARG A 194 8.81 8.36 -10.82
C ARG A 194 10.13 8.08 -10.08
N PRO A 195 11.00 9.09 -9.91
CA PRO A 195 12.28 8.92 -9.19
C PRO A 195 12.09 8.37 -7.76
N ALA A 196 11.06 8.85 -7.03
CA ALA A 196 10.74 8.40 -5.69
C ALA A 196 10.37 6.90 -5.65
N VAL A 197 9.58 6.44 -6.62
CA VAL A 197 9.19 5.02 -6.72
C VAL A 197 10.40 4.16 -7.09
N ALA A 198 11.21 4.60 -8.05
CA ALA A 198 12.42 3.89 -8.44
C ALA A 198 13.39 3.74 -7.25
N LYS A 199 13.54 4.82 -6.46
CA LYS A 199 14.37 4.80 -5.25
C LYS A 199 13.81 3.84 -4.21
N ALA A 200 12.52 3.91 -3.89
CA ALA A 200 11.88 3.01 -2.91
C ALA A 200 12.03 1.53 -3.32
N LEU A 201 11.86 1.20 -4.60
CA LEU A 201 12.08 -0.16 -5.12
C LEU A 201 13.54 -0.60 -4.98
N ALA A 202 14.50 0.29 -5.26
CA ALA A 202 15.94 -0.02 -5.12
C ALA A 202 16.33 -0.25 -3.65
N ASP A 203 15.87 0.61 -2.74
CA ASP A 203 16.15 0.51 -1.30
C ASP A 203 15.55 -0.76 -0.68
N GLU A 204 14.43 -1.25 -1.23
CA GLU A 204 13.81 -2.52 -0.81
C GLU A 204 14.40 -3.76 -1.53
N GLY A 205 15.30 -3.56 -2.52
CA GLY A 205 15.88 -4.65 -3.33
C GLY A 205 14.87 -5.29 -4.28
N LEU A 206 13.99 -4.48 -4.87
CA LEU A 206 12.88 -4.88 -5.75
C LEU A 206 13.00 -4.32 -7.18
N ALA A 207 14.06 -3.57 -7.47
CA ALA A 207 14.34 -2.97 -8.79
C ALA A 207 14.83 -4.00 -9.81
#